data_e1210e087e55d97dd253c985a53f8dfc
#
_entry.id   e1210e087e55d97dd253c985a53f8dfc
#
_cell.length_a   1.000
_cell.length_b   1.000
_cell.length_c   1.000
_cell.angle_alpha   90.00
_cell.angle_beta   90.00
_cell.angle_gamma   90.00
#
_symmetry.space_group_name_H-M   'P 1'
#
loop_
_entity.id
_entity.type
_entity.pdbx_description
1 polymer ?
#
loop_
_entity_poly.entity_id
_entity_poly.type
_entity_poly.pdbx_seq_one_letter_code
_entity_poly.pdbx_strand_id
1 'polypeptide(L)'
;FNAMKIKGVSIASLADSIDGVRGTFLNDQAEALSCDKNIEILGLLTDSYTKGGGTRRIVNISNKKRSVVDFETYSPKAFASIKEINSDLRDRCIEITMLRATKDFPEPEAFLPVWSDIRDKLYRLLLTRWKDVREIYQTTGEGVSHRVRELWRPIETILKLENVSEVEIQNIRNVFLESMQITQAELSDHEYELFDVLLEMLEQQENKKGIFTVGEIAEKLSKEEGVKDRAIQIWVGRMLRQFSLFDYPCGRKSGNKRQYFFSYDHVKNIFERYKSC
;
A
#
# COMPACT_ATOMS: atom_id res chain seq x y z
N PHE A 1 -10.24 14.24 -16.87
CA PHE A 1 -10.26 15.04 -15.62
C PHE A 1 -11.65 15.10 -14.98
N ASN A 2 -12.51 14.12 -15.29
CA ASN A 2 -13.76 13.95 -14.56
C ASN A 2 -13.46 13.31 -13.21
N ALA A 3 -13.71 14.03 -12.12
CA ALA A 3 -13.59 13.49 -10.79
C ALA A 3 -14.96 13.00 -10.30
N MET A 4 -15.00 11.82 -9.68
CA MET A 4 -16.20 11.27 -9.09
C MET A 4 -15.95 10.93 -7.63
N LYS A 5 -16.78 11.47 -6.73
CA LYS A 5 -16.74 11.13 -5.31
C LYS A 5 -17.49 9.81 -5.08
N ILE A 6 -16.80 8.86 -4.46
CA ILE A 6 -17.37 7.56 -4.08
C ILE A 6 -17.87 7.64 -2.64
N LYS A 7 -19.12 7.24 -2.42
CA LYS A 7 -19.69 7.13 -1.08
C LYS A 7 -20.69 5.98 -1.02
N GLY A 8 -20.44 5.00 -0.14
CA GLY A 8 -21.40 3.94 0.15
C GLY A 8 -21.75 3.04 -1.04
N VAL A 9 -20.78 2.70 -1.89
CA VAL A 9 -20.99 1.88 -3.09
C VAL A 9 -20.73 0.40 -2.85
N SER A 10 -21.44 -0.47 -3.57
CA SER A 10 -21.10 -1.88 -3.67
C SER A 10 -19.91 -2.07 -4.61
N ILE A 11 -19.18 -3.19 -4.46
CA ILE A 11 -18.09 -3.54 -5.38
C ILE A 11 -18.53 -3.55 -6.84
N ALA A 12 -19.75 -4.01 -7.08
CA ALA A 12 -20.36 -4.05 -8.39
C ALA A 12 -20.51 -2.66 -9.00
N SER A 13 -21.13 -1.75 -8.26
CA SER A 13 -21.34 -0.38 -8.69
C SER A 13 -20.04 0.40 -8.82
N LEU A 14 -19.05 0.08 -7.98
CA LEU A 14 -17.73 0.69 -8.05
C LEU A 14 -17.02 0.33 -9.36
N ALA A 15 -16.97 -0.96 -9.71
CA ALA A 15 -16.34 -1.43 -10.94
C ALA A 15 -17.01 -0.84 -12.19
N ASP A 16 -18.36 -0.85 -12.23
CA ASP A 16 -19.13 -0.26 -13.34
C ASP A 16 -18.86 1.25 -13.48
N SER A 17 -18.77 1.95 -12.35
CA SER A 17 -18.51 3.39 -12.33
C SER A 17 -17.11 3.73 -12.82
N ILE A 18 -16.09 2.95 -12.39
CA ILE A 18 -14.71 3.16 -12.82
C ILE A 18 -14.57 2.92 -14.32
N ASP A 19 -15.09 1.81 -14.83
CA ASP A 19 -15.01 1.47 -16.25
C ASP A 19 -15.78 2.46 -17.12
N GLY A 20 -16.96 2.88 -16.68
CA GLY A 20 -17.80 3.80 -17.43
C GLY A 20 -17.27 5.24 -17.48
N VAL A 21 -16.76 5.76 -16.36
CA VAL A 21 -16.31 7.17 -16.27
C VAL A 21 -14.86 7.34 -16.68
N ARG A 22 -14.00 6.39 -16.35
CA ARG A 22 -12.54 6.44 -16.58
C ARG A 22 -11.88 7.74 -16.13
N GLY A 23 -12.41 8.28 -15.04
CA GLY A 23 -11.96 9.52 -14.42
C GLY A 23 -11.14 9.29 -13.15
N THR A 24 -10.95 10.35 -12.37
CA THR A 24 -10.31 10.29 -11.05
C THR A 24 -11.35 9.99 -9.98
N PHE A 25 -11.10 8.98 -9.14
CA PHE A 25 -11.98 8.60 -8.04
C PHE A 25 -11.51 9.21 -6.74
N LEU A 26 -12.44 9.86 -6.03
CA LEU A 26 -12.21 10.50 -4.75
C LEU A 26 -12.94 9.72 -3.67
N ASN A 27 -12.22 9.16 -2.71
CA ASN A 27 -12.77 8.47 -1.55
C ASN A 27 -12.42 9.27 -0.29
N ASP A 28 -13.47 9.77 0.34
CA ASP A 28 -13.42 10.45 1.63
C ASP A 28 -13.77 9.44 2.73
N GLN A 29 -13.07 9.49 3.88
CA GLN A 29 -13.19 8.52 4.96
C GLN A 29 -12.66 7.11 4.57
N ALA A 30 -11.49 7.07 3.94
CA ALA A 30 -10.89 5.82 3.45
C ALA A 30 -10.51 4.83 4.58
N GLU A 31 -10.44 5.26 5.84
CA GLU A 31 -10.32 4.37 7.00
C GLU A 31 -11.44 3.33 7.09
N ALA A 32 -12.61 3.64 6.54
CA ALA A 32 -13.72 2.68 6.48
C ALA A 32 -13.41 1.48 5.58
N LEU A 33 -12.47 1.58 4.65
CA LEU A 33 -12.04 0.48 3.77
C LEU A 33 -11.30 -0.61 4.54
N SER A 34 -10.72 -0.30 5.69
CA SER A 34 -9.99 -1.25 6.54
C SER A 34 -10.91 -2.19 7.33
N CYS A 35 -12.23 -2.01 7.28
CA CYS A 35 -13.19 -2.90 7.90
C CYS A 35 -13.37 -4.19 7.10
N ASP A 36 -13.50 -5.34 7.80
CA ASP A 36 -13.71 -6.67 7.18
C ASP A 36 -14.85 -6.72 6.16
N LYS A 37 -15.89 -5.89 6.35
CA LYS A 37 -17.02 -5.79 5.42
C LYS A 37 -16.66 -5.23 4.04
N ASN A 38 -15.53 -4.55 3.93
CA ASN A 38 -15.07 -3.87 2.72
C ASN A 38 -13.86 -4.54 2.06
N ILE A 39 -13.51 -5.76 2.48
CA ILE A 39 -12.32 -6.48 1.99
C ILE A 39 -12.33 -6.69 0.47
N GLU A 40 -13.51 -6.90 -0.11
CA GLU A 40 -13.65 -7.05 -1.56
C GLU A 40 -13.45 -5.73 -2.30
N ILE A 41 -13.93 -4.61 -1.73
CA ILE A 41 -13.71 -3.27 -2.27
C ILE A 41 -12.24 -2.92 -2.18
N LEU A 42 -11.60 -3.22 -1.05
CA LEU A 42 -10.17 -3.03 -0.86
C LEU A 42 -9.36 -3.82 -1.89
N GLY A 43 -9.69 -5.09 -2.11
CA GLY A 43 -9.08 -5.92 -3.15
C GLY A 43 -9.21 -5.29 -4.54
N LEU A 44 -10.41 -4.85 -4.92
CA LEU A 44 -10.63 -4.17 -6.20
C LEU A 44 -9.76 -2.90 -6.34
N LEU A 45 -9.70 -2.07 -5.30
CA LEU A 45 -8.92 -0.83 -5.31
C LEU A 45 -7.41 -1.11 -5.40
N THR A 46 -6.95 -2.16 -4.74
CA THR A 46 -5.56 -2.61 -4.76
C THR A 46 -5.17 -3.16 -6.15
N ASP A 47 -6.02 -3.99 -6.76
CA ASP A 47 -5.77 -4.58 -8.08
C ASP A 47 -5.88 -3.55 -9.21
N SER A 48 -6.73 -2.54 -9.03
CA SER A 48 -6.94 -1.47 -10.02
C SER A 48 -5.82 -0.42 -10.09
N TYR A 49 -4.72 -0.67 -9.40
CA TYR A 49 -3.52 0.16 -9.46
C TYR A 49 -2.74 -0.01 -10.77
N THR A 50 -2.77 -1.20 -11.36
CA THR A 50 -2.07 -1.50 -12.62
C THR A 50 -3.05 -1.60 -13.79
N LYS A 51 -2.59 -1.17 -14.96
CA LYS A 51 -3.35 -1.30 -16.20
C LYS A 51 -3.55 -2.79 -16.53
N GLY A 52 -4.79 -3.17 -16.85
CA GLY A 52 -5.18 -4.57 -17.04
C GLY A 52 -5.54 -5.30 -15.75
N GLY A 53 -5.39 -4.65 -14.58
CA GLY A 53 -5.96 -5.09 -13.32
C GLY A 53 -7.45 -4.80 -13.31
N GLY A 54 -8.23 -5.65 -13.95
CA GLY A 54 -9.68 -5.52 -14.04
C GLY A 54 -10.40 -6.56 -13.20
N THR A 55 -11.70 -6.41 -13.07
CA THR A 55 -12.55 -7.41 -12.46
C THR A 55 -13.46 -8.04 -13.50
N ARG A 56 -13.62 -9.38 -13.38
CA ARG A 56 -14.52 -10.14 -14.24
C ARG A 56 -15.83 -10.42 -13.53
N ARG A 57 -16.94 -10.14 -14.18
CA ARG A 57 -18.25 -10.33 -13.58
C ARG A 57 -19.25 -10.96 -14.55
N ILE A 58 -20.19 -11.70 -13.99
CA ILE A 58 -21.33 -12.22 -14.71
C ILE A 58 -22.43 -11.14 -14.70
N VAL A 59 -22.80 -10.67 -15.86
CA VAL A 59 -23.85 -9.66 -16.06
C VAL A 59 -25.07 -10.34 -16.74
N ASN A 60 -26.24 -9.99 -16.25
CA ASN A 60 -27.49 -10.42 -16.88
C ASN A 60 -27.78 -9.49 -18.09
N ILE A 61 -27.70 -10.04 -19.28
CA ILE A 61 -28.14 -9.33 -20.49
C ILE A 61 -29.63 -9.63 -20.71
N SER A 62 -30.31 -8.75 -21.44
CA SER A 62 -31.74 -8.91 -21.81
C SER A 62 -32.04 -10.35 -22.28
N ASN A 63 -33.20 -10.88 -21.93
CA ASN A 63 -33.65 -12.25 -22.22
C ASN A 63 -33.03 -13.36 -21.36
N LYS A 64 -32.68 -13.08 -20.10
CA LYS A 64 -32.11 -14.08 -19.15
C LYS A 64 -30.81 -14.73 -19.59
N LYS A 65 -30.15 -14.21 -20.62
CA LYS A 65 -28.78 -14.63 -20.98
C LYS A 65 -27.78 -14.03 -20.01
N ARG A 66 -26.91 -14.89 -19.48
CA ARG A 66 -25.76 -14.45 -18.67
C ARG A 66 -24.56 -14.32 -19.56
N SER A 67 -23.80 -13.25 -19.41
CA SER A 67 -22.52 -13.03 -20.08
C SER A 67 -21.46 -12.68 -19.08
N VAL A 68 -20.23 -13.09 -19.35
CA VAL A 68 -19.05 -12.67 -18.60
C VAL A 68 -18.56 -11.38 -19.23
N VAL A 69 -18.39 -10.34 -18.42
CA VAL A 69 -17.88 -9.03 -18.83
C VAL A 69 -16.67 -8.69 -17.99
N ASP A 70 -15.61 -8.25 -18.66
CA ASP A 70 -14.40 -7.74 -18.04
C ASP A 70 -14.52 -6.22 -17.90
N PHE A 71 -14.30 -5.71 -16.66
CA PHE A 71 -14.32 -4.29 -16.35
C PHE A 71 -12.89 -3.80 -16.15
N GLU A 72 -12.47 -2.79 -16.87
CA GLU A 72 -11.18 -2.12 -16.67
C GLU A 72 -11.31 -1.13 -15.50
N THR A 73 -10.66 -1.45 -14.39
CA THR A 73 -10.75 -0.64 -13.17
C THR A 73 -9.53 0.24 -12.92
N TYR A 74 -8.57 0.26 -13.84
CA TYR A 74 -7.42 1.14 -13.76
C TYR A 74 -7.84 2.61 -13.91
N SER A 75 -7.57 3.41 -12.87
CA SER A 75 -7.86 4.84 -12.87
C SER A 75 -7.07 5.55 -11.75
N PRO A 76 -6.78 6.86 -11.89
CA PRO A 76 -6.27 7.65 -10.78
C PRO A 76 -7.26 7.68 -9.62
N LYS A 77 -6.74 7.58 -8.39
CA LYS A 77 -7.55 7.59 -7.16
C LYS A 77 -6.93 8.53 -6.14
N ALA A 78 -7.76 9.22 -5.37
CA ALA A 78 -7.35 9.98 -4.21
C ALA A 78 -8.16 9.55 -2.99
N PHE A 79 -7.46 9.34 -1.89
CA PHE A 79 -8.03 8.91 -0.62
C PHE A 79 -7.79 9.98 0.42
N ALA A 80 -8.83 10.34 1.17
CA ALA A 80 -8.70 11.15 2.37
C ALA A 80 -9.05 10.30 3.58
N SER A 81 -8.20 10.31 4.61
CA SER A 81 -8.37 9.51 5.80
C SER A 81 -7.86 10.27 7.03
N ILE A 82 -8.53 10.09 8.17
CA ILE A 82 -8.08 10.63 9.47
C ILE A 82 -7.17 9.61 10.18
N LYS A 83 -7.30 8.33 9.82
CA LYS A 83 -6.54 7.22 10.36
C LYS A 83 -5.73 6.55 9.25
N GLU A 84 -4.81 5.70 9.64
CA GLU A 84 -4.10 4.86 8.69
C GLU A 84 -5.06 4.03 7.83
N ILE A 85 -4.77 3.97 6.55
CA ILE A 85 -5.43 3.07 5.61
C ILE A 85 -4.72 1.72 5.60
N ASN A 86 -5.34 0.72 4.99
CA ASN A 86 -4.71 -0.60 4.83
C ASN A 86 -3.32 -0.51 4.19
N SER A 87 -2.35 -1.24 4.71
CA SER A 87 -0.95 -1.22 4.27
C SER A 87 -0.79 -1.51 2.77
N ASP A 88 -1.50 -2.52 2.25
CA ASP A 88 -1.40 -2.90 0.84
C ASP A 88 -1.87 -1.80 -0.12
N LEU A 89 -2.87 -1.00 0.31
CA LEU A 89 -3.34 0.15 -0.44
C LEU A 89 -2.39 1.34 -0.27
N ARG A 90 -1.87 1.55 0.94
CA ARG A 90 -0.91 2.61 1.29
C ARG A 90 0.36 2.51 0.46
N ASP A 91 0.92 1.31 0.30
CA ASP A 91 2.10 1.04 -0.53
C ASP A 91 1.94 1.45 -2.01
N ARG A 92 0.71 1.65 -2.45
CA ARG A 92 0.37 2.06 -3.82
C ARG A 92 -0.03 3.53 -3.91
N CYS A 93 0.14 4.28 -2.84
CA CYS A 93 -0.23 5.68 -2.75
C CYS A 93 0.98 6.57 -2.53
N ILE A 94 0.88 7.81 -2.96
CA ILE A 94 1.74 8.89 -2.52
C ILE A 94 1.04 9.52 -1.33
N GLU A 95 1.65 9.43 -0.15
CA GLU A 95 1.09 9.96 1.08
C GLU A 95 1.40 11.45 1.22
N ILE A 96 0.38 12.26 1.51
CA ILE A 96 0.50 13.68 1.79
C ILE A 96 -0.09 13.93 3.17
N THR A 97 0.77 14.15 4.16
CA THR A 97 0.35 14.44 5.52
C THR A 97 -0.20 15.86 5.62
N MET A 98 -1.47 15.98 5.96
CA MET A 98 -2.15 17.26 6.16
C MET A 98 -2.12 17.66 7.62
N LEU A 99 -1.39 18.73 7.93
CA LEU A 99 -1.35 19.30 9.28
C LEU A 99 -2.52 20.26 9.51
N ARG A 100 -2.97 20.33 10.76
CA ARG A 100 -4.01 21.29 11.14
C ARG A 100 -3.50 22.70 10.89
N ALA A 101 -4.30 23.50 10.19
CA ALA A 101 -3.98 24.89 9.90
C ALA A 101 -3.88 25.71 11.19
N THR A 102 -2.89 26.59 11.26
CA THR A 102 -2.72 27.55 12.37
C THR A 102 -3.50 28.85 12.15
N LYS A 103 -4.06 29.02 10.95
CA LYS A 103 -4.87 30.18 10.54
C LYS A 103 -6.13 29.67 9.89
N ASP A 104 -7.19 30.45 9.98
CA ASP A 104 -8.42 30.18 9.24
C ASP A 104 -8.19 30.50 7.75
N PHE A 105 -8.47 29.54 6.93
CA PHE A 105 -8.51 29.69 5.48
C PHE A 105 -9.96 29.71 5.02
N PRO A 106 -10.33 30.54 4.02
CA PRO A 106 -11.66 30.50 3.45
C PRO A 106 -11.93 29.11 2.87
N GLU A 107 -13.14 28.64 3.06
CA GLU A 107 -13.56 27.38 2.42
C GLU A 107 -13.51 27.53 0.89
N PRO A 108 -12.96 26.53 0.17
CA PRO A 108 -12.90 26.58 -1.28
C PRO A 108 -14.32 26.51 -1.85
N GLU A 109 -14.74 27.56 -2.55
CA GLU A 109 -16.04 27.57 -3.24
C GLU A 109 -15.99 26.66 -4.48
N ALA A 110 -16.92 25.70 -4.53
CA ALA A 110 -16.97 24.68 -5.58
C ALA A 110 -17.19 25.25 -7.00
N PHE A 111 -17.77 26.44 -7.12
CA PHE A 111 -18.18 27.01 -8.39
C PHE A 111 -17.32 28.20 -8.86
N LEU A 112 -16.14 28.41 -8.26
CA LEU A 112 -15.24 29.45 -8.72
C LEU A 112 -14.80 29.22 -10.18
N PRO A 113 -14.76 30.27 -11.01
CA PRO A 113 -14.32 30.16 -12.41
C PRO A 113 -12.92 29.57 -12.58
N VAL A 114 -12.05 29.73 -11.57
CA VAL A 114 -10.68 29.18 -11.57
C VAL A 114 -10.64 27.65 -11.76
N TRP A 115 -11.65 26.93 -11.25
CA TRP A 115 -11.70 25.47 -11.40
C TRP A 115 -11.97 25.04 -12.85
N SER A 116 -12.83 25.77 -13.56
CA SER A 116 -13.05 25.49 -14.99
C SER A 116 -11.83 25.86 -15.82
N ASP A 117 -11.16 26.96 -15.53
CA ASP A 117 -9.93 27.37 -16.22
C ASP A 117 -8.79 26.33 -16.02
N ILE A 118 -8.59 25.82 -14.80
CA ILE A 118 -7.63 24.74 -14.52
C ILE A 118 -7.99 23.49 -15.32
N ARG A 119 -9.25 23.08 -15.31
CA ARG A 119 -9.71 21.89 -16.03
C ARG A 119 -9.50 22.04 -17.54
N ASP A 120 -9.80 23.21 -18.12
CA ASP A 120 -9.61 23.47 -19.53
C ASP A 120 -8.14 23.46 -19.93
N LYS A 121 -7.25 23.98 -19.08
CA LYS A 121 -5.79 23.86 -19.25
C LYS A 121 -5.33 22.42 -19.22
N LEU A 122 -5.84 21.60 -18.32
CA LEU A 122 -5.53 20.17 -18.24
C LEU A 122 -6.02 19.41 -19.49
N TYR A 123 -7.22 19.70 -19.99
CA TYR A 123 -7.69 19.12 -21.25
C TYR A 123 -6.84 19.56 -22.45
N ARG A 124 -6.45 20.82 -22.50
CA ARG A 124 -5.55 21.31 -23.55
C ARG A 124 -4.20 20.58 -23.51
N LEU A 125 -3.61 20.44 -22.33
CA LEU A 125 -2.37 19.70 -22.14
C LEU A 125 -2.51 18.26 -22.65
N LEU A 126 -3.55 17.55 -22.23
CA LEU A 126 -3.83 16.18 -22.67
C LEU A 126 -3.94 16.09 -24.20
N LEU A 127 -4.70 16.97 -24.83
CA LEU A 127 -4.95 16.92 -26.27
C LEU A 127 -3.74 17.31 -27.12
N THR A 128 -2.89 18.21 -26.62
CA THR A 128 -1.78 18.76 -27.39
C THR A 128 -0.43 18.10 -27.10
N ARG A 129 -0.21 17.59 -25.87
CA ARG A 129 1.11 17.13 -25.40
C ARG A 129 1.17 15.62 -25.08
N TRP A 130 0.15 14.85 -25.41
CA TRP A 130 0.11 13.42 -25.05
C TRP A 130 1.24 12.59 -25.69
N LYS A 131 1.74 13.00 -26.87
CA LYS A 131 2.87 12.34 -27.53
C LYS A 131 4.16 12.59 -26.76
N ASP A 132 4.42 13.84 -26.38
CA ASP A 132 5.58 14.24 -25.59
C ASP A 132 5.58 13.52 -24.23
N VAL A 133 4.42 13.49 -23.56
CA VAL A 133 4.24 12.74 -22.30
C VAL A 133 4.61 11.27 -22.47
N ARG A 134 4.17 10.64 -23.57
CA ARG A 134 4.47 9.23 -23.84
C ARG A 134 5.97 9.00 -24.06
N GLU A 135 6.63 9.86 -24.83
CA GLU A 135 8.05 9.76 -25.09
C GLU A 135 8.89 9.96 -23.82
N ILE A 136 8.60 11.02 -23.07
CA ILE A 136 9.28 11.30 -21.80
C ILE A 136 9.06 10.16 -20.80
N TYR A 137 7.85 9.65 -20.68
CA TYR A 137 7.52 8.56 -19.77
C TYR A 137 8.35 7.29 -20.01
N GLN A 138 8.74 7.02 -21.25
CA GLN A 138 9.58 5.87 -21.58
C GLN A 138 10.99 5.98 -21.03
N THR A 139 11.49 7.21 -20.83
CA THR A 139 12.86 7.52 -20.38
C THR A 139 12.96 7.86 -18.88
N THR A 140 11.85 7.81 -18.14
CA THR A 140 11.79 8.19 -16.72
C THR A 140 11.82 6.98 -15.78
N GLY A 141 12.12 7.22 -14.52
CA GLY A 141 12.07 6.21 -13.46
C GLY A 141 13.32 5.32 -13.38
N GLU A 142 14.46 5.75 -13.88
CA GLU A 142 15.72 5.02 -13.73
C GLU A 142 16.28 5.12 -12.30
N GLY A 143 16.96 4.06 -11.85
CA GLY A 143 17.67 4.05 -10.57
C GLY A 143 16.78 4.03 -9.31
N VAL A 144 15.51 3.62 -9.42
CA VAL A 144 14.59 3.39 -8.29
C VAL A 144 14.02 1.99 -8.31
N SER A 145 13.65 1.45 -7.13
CA SER A 145 13.05 0.13 -6.98
C SER A 145 11.69 0.04 -7.70
N HIS A 146 11.26 -1.18 -7.99
CA HIS A 146 10.12 -1.42 -8.89
C HIS A 146 8.84 -0.68 -8.47
N ARG A 147 8.42 -0.77 -7.21
CA ARG A 147 7.21 -0.10 -6.69
C ARG A 147 7.35 1.42 -6.64
N VAL A 148 8.46 1.90 -6.11
CA VAL A 148 8.76 3.33 -6.03
C VAL A 148 8.83 3.94 -7.43
N ARG A 149 9.38 3.21 -8.40
CA ARG A 149 9.43 3.62 -9.81
C ARG A 149 8.04 3.86 -10.39
N GLU A 150 7.07 2.99 -10.10
CA GLU A 150 5.70 3.14 -10.60
C GLU A 150 5.05 4.44 -10.10
N LEU A 151 5.32 4.86 -8.87
CA LEU A 151 4.83 6.11 -8.28
C LEU A 151 5.63 7.33 -8.73
N TRP A 152 6.95 7.20 -8.88
CA TRP A 152 7.84 8.30 -9.26
C TRP A 152 7.73 8.71 -10.75
N ARG A 153 7.64 7.74 -11.64
CA ARG A 153 7.63 8.00 -13.10
C ARG A 153 6.62 9.05 -13.57
N PRO A 154 5.35 9.04 -13.12
CA PRO A 154 4.39 10.09 -13.49
C PRO A 154 4.84 11.49 -13.05
N ILE A 155 5.40 11.61 -11.84
CA ILE A 155 5.89 12.88 -11.30
C ILE A 155 7.05 13.39 -12.14
N GLU A 156 8.09 12.57 -12.33
CA GLU A 156 9.27 12.92 -13.14
C GLU A 156 8.88 13.30 -14.57
N THR A 157 7.90 12.59 -15.15
CA THR A 157 7.41 12.89 -16.50
C THR A 157 6.83 14.30 -16.58
N ILE A 158 6.03 14.71 -15.59
CA ILE A 158 5.46 16.07 -15.56
C ILE A 158 6.55 17.11 -15.35
N LEU A 159 7.50 16.86 -14.46
CA LEU A 159 8.61 17.78 -14.21
C LEU A 159 9.46 18.00 -15.47
N LYS A 160 9.79 16.93 -16.19
CA LYS A 160 10.52 17.01 -17.47
C LYS A 160 9.69 17.68 -18.58
N LEU A 161 8.38 17.42 -18.62
CA LEU A 161 7.47 18.07 -19.57
C LEU A 161 7.46 19.59 -19.41
N GLU A 162 7.55 20.06 -18.17
CA GLU A 162 7.59 21.48 -17.81
C GLU A 162 9.00 22.08 -17.83
N ASN A 163 10.00 21.32 -18.31
CA ASN A 163 11.41 21.72 -18.41
C ASN A 163 12.02 22.15 -17.05
N VAL A 164 11.62 21.50 -15.97
CA VAL A 164 12.25 21.68 -14.65
C VAL A 164 13.70 21.22 -14.72
N SER A 165 14.60 21.94 -14.06
CA SER A 165 16.04 21.63 -14.09
C SER A 165 16.33 20.26 -13.45
N GLU A 166 17.32 19.52 -13.96
CA GLU A 166 17.71 18.21 -13.40
C GLU A 166 18.09 18.30 -11.92
N VAL A 167 18.65 19.41 -11.47
CA VAL A 167 18.98 19.64 -10.04
C VAL A 167 17.72 19.69 -9.19
N GLU A 168 16.68 20.40 -9.64
CA GLU A 168 15.40 20.47 -8.94
C GLU A 168 14.66 19.12 -8.98
N ILE A 169 14.68 18.42 -10.13
CA ILE A 169 14.13 17.07 -10.24
C ILE A 169 14.78 16.14 -9.23
N GLN A 170 16.12 16.18 -9.10
CA GLN A 170 16.84 15.36 -8.13
C GLN A 170 16.51 15.72 -6.68
N ASN A 171 16.33 17.01 -6.37
CA ASN A 171 15.90 17.44 -5.04
C ASN A 171 14.50 16.93 -4.71
N ILE A 172 13.55 17.08 -5.62
CA ILE A 172 12.18 16.57 -5.45
C ILE A 172 12.19 15.04 -5.31
N ARG A 173 13.03 14.35 -6.10
CA ARG A 173 13.21 12.90 -6.01
C ARG A 173 13.70 12.46 -4.64
N ASN A 174 14.68 13.14 -4.06
CA ASN A 174 15.20 12.81 -2.75
C ASN A 174 14.12 12.96 -1.67
N VAL A 175 13.38 14.06 -1.68
CA VAL A 175 12.24 14.26 -0.75
C VAL A 175 11.18 13.19 -0.93
N PHE A 176 10.87 12.83 -2.18
CA PHE A 176 9.91 11.76 -2.48
C PHE A 176 10.39 10.40 -1.97
N LEU A 177 11.66 10.05 -2.18
CA LEU A 177 12.26 8.80 -1.70
C LEU A 177 12.27 8.74 -0.18
N GLU A 178 12.63 9.81 0.50
CA GLU A 178 12.56 9.92 1.97
C GLU A 178 11.13 9.69 2.47
N SER A 179 10.13 10.32 1.85
CA SER A 179 8.73 10.11 2.23
C SER A 179 8.27 8.67 2.02
N MET A 180 8.72 8.01 0.95
CA MET A 180 8.39 6.61 0.68
C MET A 180 9.10 5.65 1.65
N GLN A 181 10.33 5.95 2.06
CA GLN A 181 11.07 5.17 3.05
C GLN A 181 10.36 5.20 4.42
N ILE A 182 9.93 6.36 4.86
CA ILE A 182 9.14 6.51 6.10
C ILE A 182 7.86 5.65 6.02
N THR A 183 7.23 5.59 4.86
CA THR A 183 5.98 4.82 4.66
C THR A 183 6.20 3.31 4.57
N GLN A 184 7.35 2.85 4.05
CA GLN A 184 7.65 1.43 3.83
C GLN A 184 8.38 0.74 4.99
N ALA A 185 8.97 1.49 5.91
CA ALA A 185 9.98 0.97 6.83
C ALA A 185 9.66 1.08 8.32
N GLU A 186 8.54 1.59 8.73
CA GLU A 186 8.23 1.56 10.15
C GLU A 186 7.60 0.22 10.55
N LEU A 187 8.48 -0.71 10.97
CA LEU A 187 8.03 -1.74 11.89
C LEU A 187 7.42 -1.04 13.10
N SER A 188 6.25 -1.45 13.52
CA SER A 188 5.69 -1.00 14.80
C SER A 188 6.62 -1.39 15.95
N ASP A 189 6.58 -0.67 17.08
CA ASP A 189 7.39 -1.01 18.27
C ASP A 189 7.28 -2.49 18.65
N HIS A 190 6.10 -3.09 18.52
CA HIS A 190 5.86 -4.51 18.77
C HIS A 190 6.52 -5.44 17.74
N GLU A 191 6.62 -5.00 16.48
CA GLU A 191 7.32 -5.78 15.45
C GLU A 191 8.83 -5.72 15.65
N TYR A 192 9.37 -4.55 16.01
CA TYR A 192 10.76 -4.42 16.45
C TYR A 192 11.06 -5.36 17.63
N GLU A 193 10.23 -5.33 18.67
CA GLU A 193 10.38 -6.19 19.84
C GLU A 193 10.34 -7.69 19.49
N LEU A 194 9.53 -8.09 18.51
CA LEU A 194 9.50 -9.47 18.02
C LEU A 194 10.83 -9.89 17.37
N PHE A 195 11.40 -9.02 16.53
CA PHE A 195 12.69 -9.28 15.91
C PHE A 195 13.81 -9.39 16.96
N ASP A 196 13.86 -8.44 17.90
CA ASP A 196 14.86 -8.42 18.95
C ASP A 196 14.77 -9.66 19.84
N VAL A 197 13.57 -10.06 20.25
CA VAL A 197 13.34 -11.28 21.05
C VAL A 197 13.77 -12.52 20.28
N LEU A 198 13.45 -12.65 18.99
CA LEU A 198 13.87 -13.78 18.17
C LEU A 198 15.39 -13.85 18.02
N LEU A 199 16.04 -12.72 17.78
CA LEU A 199 17.50 -12.66 17.67
C LEU A 199 18.17 -13.02 19.00
N GLU A 200 17.66 -12.50 20.14
CA GLU A 200 18.15 -12.85 21.48
C GLU A 200 17.99 -14.35 21.76
N MET A 201 16.82 -14.94 21.45
CA MET A 201 16.58 -16.37 21.62
C MET A 201 17.53 -17.23 20.79
N LEU A 202 17.88 -16.77 19.59
CA LEU A 202 18.80 -17.48 18.69
C LEU A 202 20.27 -17.30 19.09
N GLU A 203 20.66 -16.17 19.66
CA GLU A 203 22.00 -15.95 20.20
C GLU A 203 22.31 -16.87 21.38
N GLN A 204 21.30 -17.23 22.18
CA GLN A 204 21.43 -18.16 23.30
C GLN A 204 21.54 -19.63 22.88
N GLN A 205 21.33 -19.96 21.60
CA GLN A 205 21.44 -21.34 21.10
C GLN A 205 22.81 -21.63 20.55
N GLU A 206 23.29 -22.91 20.74
CA GLU A 206 24.46 -23.43 20.05
C GLU A 206 24.27 -23.27 18.52
N ASN A 207 25.28 -22.73 17.83
CA ASN A 207 25.27 -22.49 16.40
C ASN A 207 24.23 -21.43 15.91
N LYS A 208 23.67 -20.63 16.82
CA LYS A 208 22.67 -19.56 16.46
C LYS A 208 21.49 -20.07 15.63
N LYS A 209 21.05 -21.30 15.91
CA LYS A 209 19.89 -21.94 15.26
C LYS A 209 19.01 -22.57 16.31
N GLY A 210 17.68 -22.51 16.13
CA GLY A 210 16.76 -23.05 17.12
C GLY A 210 15.43 -23.49 16.52
N ILE A 211 14.72 -24.35 17.26
CA ILE A 211 13.36 -24.78 16.93
C ILE A 211 12.45 -24.27 18.03
N PHE A 212 11.55 -23.36 17.67
CA PHE A 212 10.63 -22.73 18.61
C PHE A 212 9.17 -22.93 18.19
N THR A 213 8.29 -22.93 19.16
CA THR A 213 6.85 -22.81 18.97
C THR A 213 6.42 -21.35 19.05
N VAL A 214 5.28 -21.01 18.45
CA VAL A 214 4.66 -19.69 18.60
C VAL A 214 4.44 -19.33 20.08
N GLY A 215 4.11 -20.33 20.93
CA GLY A 215 3.89 -20.14 22.34
C GLY A 215 5.16 -19.74 23.11
N GLU A 216 6.30 -20.33 22.81
CA GLU A 216 7.60 -19.99 23.42
C GLU A 216 8.04 -18.57 23.08
N ILE A 217 7.84 -18.17 21.82
CA ILE A 217 8.15 -16.79 21.38
C ILE A 217 7.19 -15.78 22.05
N ALA A 218 5.90 -16.08 22.10
CA ALA A 218 4.91 -15.21 22.73
C ALA A 218 5.12 -15.06 24.24
N GLU A 219 5.56 -16.11 24.91
CA GLU A 219 5.91 -16.09 26.34
C GLU A 219 7.12 -15.18 26.62
N LYS A 220 8.13 -15.23 25.74
CA LYS A 220 9.30 -14.36 25.86
C LYS A 220 8.96 -12.88 25.58
N LEU A 221 8.05 -12.62 24.63
CA LEU A 221 7.55 -11.27 24.34
C LEU A 221 6.75 -10.65 25.48
N SER A 222 5.94 -11.45 26.18
CA SER A 222 5.03 -10.94 27.24
C SER A 222 5.77 -10.44 28.50
N LYS A 223 7.07 -10.71 28.66
CA LYS A 223 7.90 -10.40 29.85
C LYS A 223 7.30 -10.91 31.19
N GLU A 224 6.14 -11.51 31.15
CA GLU A 224 5.46 -12.11 32.30
C GLU A 224 5.51 -13.63 32.18
N GLU A 225 6.28 -14.29 33.05
CA GLU A 225 6.34 -15.75 33.10
C GLU A 225 4.96 -16.33 33.40
N GLY A 226 4.48 -17.21 32.50
CA GLY A 226 3.25 -17.99 32.71
C GLY A 226 1.97 -17.40 32.12
N VAL A 227 1.99 -16.20 31.55
CA VAL A 227 0.82 -15.61 30.90
C VAL A 227 0.68 -16.17 29.48
N LYS A 228 -0.23 -17.11 29.30
CA LYS A 228 -0.62 -17.64 27.98
C LYS A 228 -1.65 -16.70 27.33
N ASP A 229 -1.21 -15.52 26.92
CA ASP A 229 -2.09 -14.64 26.17
C ASP A 229 -2.31 -15.22 24.75
N ARG A 230 -3.54 -15.68 24.52
CA ARG A 230 -3.95 -16.24 23.23
C ARG A 230 -3.89 -15.20 22.10
N ALA A 231 -4.11 -13.94 22.42
CA ALA A 231 -4.06 -12.85 21.44
C ALA A 231 -2.63 -12.61 20.96
N ILE A 232 -1.66 -12.60 21.87
CA ILE A 232 -0.22 -12.49 21.52
C ILE A 232 0.21 -13.69 20.68
N GLN A 233 -0.19 -14.91 21.00
CA GLN A 233 0.15 -16.09 20.21
C GLN A 233 -0.41 -16.03 18.79
N ILE A 234 -1.64 -15.55 18.62
CA ILE A 234 -2.25 -15.37 17.28
C ILE A 234 -1.49 -14.31 16.50
N TRP A 235 -1.14 -13.19 17.15
CA TRP A 235 -0.40 -12.10 16.54
C TRP A 235 1.00 -12.56 16.12
N VAL A 236 1.78 -13.19 17.01
CA VAL A 236 3.10 -13.75 16.71
C VAL A 236 3.02 -14.72 15.54
N GLY A 237 2.09 -15.66 15.56
CA GLY A 237 1.93 -16.64 14.46
C GLY A 237 1.58 -16.01 13.11
N ARG A 238 0.93 -14.83 13.11
CA ARG A 238 0.68 -14.05 11.91
C ARG A 238 1.95 -13.34 11.45
N MET A 239 2.68 -12.67 12.34
CA MET A 239 3.92 -11.95 12.04
C MET A 239 5.01 -12.87 11.52
N LEU A 240 5.21 -14.05 12.13
CA LEU A 240 6.17 -15.05 11.63
C LEU A 240 5.92 -15.43 10.17
N ARG A 241 4.66 -15.49 9.75
CA ARG A 241 4.28 -15.79 8.36
C ARG A 241 4.39 -14.58 7.45
N GLN A 242 3.95 -13.42 7.92
CA GLN A 242 3.99 -12.17 7.18
C GLN A 242 5.41 -11.77 6.79
N PHE A 243 6.34 -11.85 7.73
CA PHE A 243 7.75 -11.55 7.50
C PHE A 243 8.57 -12.76 7.05
N SER A 244 7.97 -13.95 6.95
CA SER A 244 8.66 -15.20 6.61
C SER A 244 9.89 -15.46 7.51
N LEU A 245 9.76 -15.22 8.83
CA LEU A 245 10.87 -15.22 9.77
C LEU A 245 11.47 -16.62 10.05
N PHE A 246 10.83 -17.70 9.62
CA PHE A 246 11.33 -19.06 9.80
C PHE A 246 11.86 -19.64 8.49
N ASP A 247 12.90 -20.44 8.55
CA ASP A 247 13.48 -21.12 7.39
C ASP A 247 12.51 -22.20 6.85
N TYR A 248 11.95 -23.02 7.75
CA TYR A 248 10.94 -24.02 7.40
C TYR A 248 10.10 -24.46 8.62
N PRO A 249 8.85 -24.91 8.40
CA PRO A 249 8.04 -25.48 9.46
C PRO A 249 8.55 -26.88 9.81
N CYS A 250 8.83 -27.11 11.08
CA CYS A 250 9.11 -28.43 11.64
C CYS A 250 7.81 -29.12 12.07
N GLY A 251 7.81 -30.43 12.23
CA GLY A 251 6.66 -31.20 12.66
C GLY A 251 5.88 -30.64 13.86
N ARG A 252 5.11 -31.46 14.55
CA ARG A 252 4.33 -31.05 15.73
C ARG A 252 4.97 -31.61 16.99
N LYS A 253 5.17 -30.78 18.02
CA LYS A 253 5.60 -31.19 19.35
C LYS A 253 4.44 -31.91 20.07
N SER A 254 4.75 -32.69 21.09
CA SER A 254 3.77 -33.24 22.04
C SER A 254 2.76 -32.15 22.44
N GLY A 255 1.44 -32.44 22.31
CA GLY A 255 0.39 -31.43 22.51
C GLY A 255 -0.06 -30.67 21.25
N ASN A 256 0.25 -31.16 20.05
CA ASN A 256 -0.22 -30.65 18.75
C ASN A 256 0.28 -29.23 18.38
N LYS A 257 1.31 -28.71 19.05
CA LYS A 257 1.89 -27.39 18.77
C LYS A 257 2.84 -27.45 17.59
N ARG A 258 2.62 -26.60 16.58
CA ARG A 258 3.48 -26.48 15.41
C ARG A 258 4.81 -25.84 15.81
N GLN A 259 5.92 -26.41 15.36
CA GLN A 259 7.27 -25.91 15.55
C GLN A 259 7.81 -25.35 14.25
N TYR A 260 8.69 -24.36 14.37
CA TYR A 260 9.37 -23.70 13.26
C TYR A 260 10.86 -23.67 13.53
N PHE A 261 11.63 -23.88 12.48
CA PHE A 261 13.09 -23.76 12.53
C PHE A 261 13.50 -22.35 12.13
N PHE A 262 14.41 -21.78 12.91
CA PHE A 262 14.94 -20.44 12.71
C PHE A 262 16.46 -20.48 12.68
N SER A 263 17.06 -19.65 11.83
CA SER A 263 18.46 -19.32 11.85
C SER A 263 18.69 -17.82 12.07
N TYR A 264 19.67 -17.47 12.86
CA TYR A 264 20.01 -16.09 13.20
C TYR A 264 20.26 -15.24 11.94
N ASP A 265 21.04 -15.79 10.98
CA ASP A 265 21.38 -15.07 9.75
C ASP A 265 20.13 -14.77 8.89
N HIS A 266 19.16 -15.69 8.87
CA HIS A 266 17.91 -15.50 8.14
C HIS A 266 17.08 -14.38 8.77
N VAL A 267 16.84 -14.45 10.09
CA VAL A 267 16.06 -13.43 10.82
C VAL A 267 16.75 -12.07 10.75
N LYS A 268 18.08 -12.02 10.95
CA LYS A 268 18.87 -10.79 10.88
C LYS A 268 18.83 -10.17 9.49
N ASN A 269 18.98 -10.96 8.44
CA ASN A 269 18.92 -10.47 7.05
C ASN A 269 17.56 -9.82 6.74
N ILE A 270 16.46 -10.41 7.23
CA ILE A 270 15.15 -9.83 7.08
C ILE A 270 15.07 -8.52 7.88
N PHE A 271 15.50 -8.52 9.14
CA PHE A 271 15.47 -7.34 10.00
C PHE A 271 16.29 -6.17 9.43
N GLU A 272 17.48 -6.43 8.90
CA GLU A 272 18.31 -5.41 8.26
C GLU A 272 17.66 -4.78 7.02
N ARG A 273 16.84 -5.54 6.27
CA ARG A 273 16.06 -4.99 5.15
C ARG A 273 15.04 -3.94 5.60
N TYR A 274 14.49 -4.07 6.81
CA TYR A 274 13.57 -3.11 7.39
C TYR A 274 14.28 -1.96 8.11
N LYS A 275 15.54 -2.14 8.54
CA LYS A 275 16.39 -1.06 9.09
C LYS A 275 17.10 -0.21 8.03
N SER A 276 17.32 -0.76 6.84
CA SER A 276 18.06 -0.10 5.75
C SER A 276 17.17 0.71 4.82
N CYS A 277 15.89 0.83 5.14
CA CYS A 277 14.94 1.63 4.39
C CYS A 277 14.79 3.03 4.92
#